data_b62f4a079534a7f55b01bfdf333c07f4
#
_entry.id   b62f4a079534a7f55b01bfdf333c07f4
#
_cell.length_a   1.000
_cell.length_b   1.000
_cell.length_c   1.000
_cell.angle_alpha   90.00
_cell.angle_beta   90.00
_cell.angle_gamma   90.00
#
_symmetry.space_group_name_H-M   'P 1'
#
loop_
_entity.id
_entity.type
_entity.pdbx_description
1 polymer ?
#
loop_
_entity_poly.entity_id
_entity_poly.type
_entity_poly.pdbx_seq_one_letter_code
_entity_poly.pdbx_strand_id
1 'polypeptide(L)'
;IPLWYIRDLIVLCICSPIIYLLVKHVPKLFMVVLFFFAITGYNLDIIGFNYNAFLFFSIGAYFGAYQINLLGFGQRYKLPFLISTIALGVLFVYLRSVRGTLFWINNLFFICFFFSLLVLIATSLERSSVRLHPLLVRSVFFVFAVHHMPYFMAFPLPWLKFLPSSTLVFVGDYLLTPIIKISLCLLLYIILDKLSPKINGLLSGNRSK
;
A
#
# COMPACT_ATOMS: atom_id res chain seq x y z
N ILE A 1 -1.63 16.87 6.86
CA ILE A 1 -2.90 16.21 7.19
C ILE A 1 -2.90 14.86 6.52
N PRO A 2 -3.20 13.75 7.22
CA PRO A 2 -3.03 12.38 6.72
C PRO A 2 -4.07 11.94 5.68
N LEU A 3 -4.82 12.84 5.12
CA LEU A 3 -5.90 12.55 4.17
C LEU A 3 -5.44 12.47 2.70
N TRP A 4 -4.11 12.50 2.45
CA TRP A 4 -3.58 12.44 1.08
C TRP A 4 -4.06 11.19 0.31
N TYR A 5 -4.14 10.05 0.96
CA TYR A 5 -4.63 8.83 0.33
C TYR A 5 -6.12 8.88 -0.02
N ILE A 6 -6.96 9.41 0.91
CA ILE A 6 -8.40 9.57 0.65
C ILE A 6 -8.61 10.54 -0.49
N ARG A 7 -7.86 11.64 -0.51
CA ARG A 7 -7.86 12.60 -1.61
C ARG A 7 -7.49 11.91 -2.93
N ASP A 8 -6.38 11.17 -2.95
CA ASP A 8 -5.91 10.48 -4.15
C ASP A 8 -6.94 9.43 -4.60
N LEU A 9 -7.56 8.70 -3.67
CA LEU A 9 -8.60 7.74 -3.98
C LEU A 9 -9.86 8.42 -4.56
N ILE A 10 -10.30 9.55 -4.00
CA ILE A 10 -11.44 10.31 -4.52
C ILE A 10 -11.14 10.78 -5.96
N VAL A 11 -9.96 11.36 -6.19
CA VAL A 11 -9.54 11.80 -7.52
C VAL A 11 -9.51 10.63 -8.49
N LEU A 12 -8.94 9.49 -8.11
CA LEU A 12 -8.89 8.28 -8.93
C LEU A 12 -10.29 7.74 -9.24
N CYS A 13 -11.20 7.77 -8.27
CA CYS A 13 -12.60 7.37 -8.49
C CYS A 13 -13.32 8.31 -9.48
N ILE A 14 -13.11 9.62 -9.35
CA ILE A 14 -13.66 10.61 -10.30
C ILE A 14 -13.06 10.42 -11.70
N CYS A 15 -11.77 10.14 -11.79
CA CYS A 15 -11.08 9.89 -13.05
C CYS A 15 -11.33 8.49 -13.63
N SER A 16 -11.94 7.57 -12.87
CA SER A 16 -12.10 6.17 -13.27
C SER A 16 -12.80 5.96 -14.63
N PRO A 17 -13.81 6.75 -15.04
CA PRO A 17 -14.40 6.61 -16.38
C PRO A 17 -13.39 6.90 -17.49
N ILE A 18 -12.55 7.94 -17.30
CA ILE A 18 -11.50 8.32 -18.27
C ILE A 18 -10.44 7.22 -18.33
N ILE A 19 -9.99 6.75 -17.15
CA ILE A 19 -9.01 5.64 -17.04
C ILE A 19 -9.55 4.40 -17.76
N TYR A 20 -10.81 4.05 -17.55
CA TYR A 20 -11.44 2.91 -18.21
C TYR A 20 -11.46 3.07 -19.74
N LEU A 21 -11.80 4.25 -20.25
CA LEU A 21 -11.79 4.52 -21.70
C LEU A 21 -10.37 4.39 -22.27
N LEU A 22 -9.35 4.94 -21.60
CA LEU A 22 -7.95 4.84 -22.02
C LEU A 22 -7.46 3.38 -22.00
N VAL A 23 -7.79 2.63 -20.94
CA VAL A 23 -7.48 1.20 -20.83
C VAL A 23 -8.16 0.40 -21.94
N LYS A 24 -9.40 0.74 -22.32
CA LYS A 24 -10.14 0.03 -23.35
C LYS A 24 -9.65 0.33 -24.78
N HIS A 25 -9.34 1.60 -25.09
CA HIS A 25 -9.04 2.02 -26.46
C HIS A 25 -7.55 2.03 -26.78
N VAL A 26 -6.70 2.41 -25.83
CA VAL A 26 -5.24 2.56 -26.05
C VAL A 26 -4.40 1.93 -24.91
N PRO A 27 -4.68 0.66 -24.53
CA PRO A 27 -4.15 0.07 -23.31
C PRO A 27 -2.62 0.08 -23.25
N LYS A 28 -1.95 -0.32 -24.33
CA LYS A 28 -0.49 -0.43 -24.37
C LYS A 28 0.18 0.94 -24.23
N LEU A 29 -0.25 1.91 -25.02
CA LEU A 29 0.30 3.27 -24.96
C LEU A 29 0.06 3.91 -23.60
N PHE A 30 -1.16 3.79 -23.08
CA PHE A 30 -1.52 4.33 -21.77
C PHE A 30 -0.65 3.74 -20.65
N MET A 31 -0.48 2.42 -20.61
CA MET A 31 0.34 1.76 -19.60
C MET A 31 1.82 2.13 -19.70
N VAL A 32 2.37 2.24 -20.92
CA VAL A 32 3.76 2.65 -21.13
C VAL A 32 3.98 4.08 -20.64
N VAL A 33 3.08 5.00 -20.97
CA VAL A 33 3.16 6.40 -20.53
C VAL A 33 3.09 6.50 -19.01
N LEU A 34 2.15 5.81 -18.39
CA LEU A 34 2.02 5.80 -16.93
C LEU A 34 3.26 5.23 -16.24
N PHE A 35 3.79 4.13 -16.77
CA PHE A 35 4.97 3.49 -16.22
C PHE A 35 6.20 4.41 -16.35
N PHE A 36 6.33 5.11 -17.48
CA PHE A 36 7.39 6.10 -17.68
C PHE A 36 7.30 7.23 -16.63
N PHE A 37 6.13 7.82 -16.42
CA PHE A 37 5.95 8.85 -15.39
C PHE A 37 6.19 8.34 -13.97
N ALA A 38 5.74 7.13 -13.66
CA ALA A 38 5.95 6.52 -12.35
C ALA A 38 7.45 6.28 -12.07
N ILE A 39 8.22 5.83 -13.08
CA ILE A 39 9.67 5.61 -12.93
C ILE A 39 10.41 6.93 -12.78
N THR A 40 10.13 7.91 -13.63
CA THR A 40 10.83 9.20 -13.58
C THR A 40 10.58 9.98 -12.30
N GLY A 41 9.53 9.62 -11.56
CA GLY A 41 9.14 10.33 -10.34
C GLY A 41 8.71 11.77 -10.61
N TYR A 42 8.34 12.07 -11.86
CA TYR A 42 7.86 13.39 -12.25
C TYR A 42 6.54 13.65 -11.54
N ASN A 43 6.59 14.43 -10.47
CA ASN A 43 5.38 14.84 -9.76
C ASN A 43 4.80 16.06 -10.48
N LEU A 44 3.59 15.92 -11.01
CA LEU A 44 2.77 17.09 -11.32
C LEU A 44 2.34 17.68 -9.97
N ASP A 45 3.06 18.70 -9.50
CA ASP A 45 2.78 19.40 -8.24
C ASP A 45 1.42 20.11 -8.21
N ILE A 46 0.69 20.11 -9.34
CA ILE A 46 -0.59 20.80 -9.52
C ILE A 46 -1.63 20.36 -8.49
N ILE A 47 -1.59 19.11 -7.97
CA ILE A 47 -2.59 18.62 -7.00
C ILE A 47 -1.92 17.74 -5.91
N GLY A 48 -0.58 17.66 -5.87
CA GLY A 48 0.12 16.72 -4.98
C GLY A 48 -0.20 15.25 -5.29
N PHE A 49 -0.41 14.92 -6.55
CA PHE A 49 -0.88 13.63 -7.01
C PHE A 49 0.25 12.60 -7.07
N ASN A 50 0.04 11.45 -6.46
CA ASN A 50 1.05 10.38 -6.46
C ASN A 50 0.91 9.49 -7.70
N TYR A 51 1.86 9.56 -8.62
CA TYR A 51 1.88 8.74 -9.84
C TYR A 51 1.88 7.24 -9.58
N ASN A 52 2.49 6.80 -8.49
CA ASN A 52 2.47 5.39 -8.12
C ASN A 52 1.04 4.92 -7.80
N ALA A 53 0.25 5.75 -7.11
CA ALA A 53 -1.15 5.44 -6.83
C ALA A 53 -1.96 5.35 -8.15
N PHE A 54 -1.73 6.28 -9.07
CA PHE A 54 -2.36 6.28 -10.38
C PHE A 54 -1.96 5.06 -11.23
N LEU A 55 -0.68 4.70 -11.24
CA LEU A 55 -0.18 3.50 -11.93
C LEU A 55 -0.84 2.24 -11.38
N PHE A 56 -0.80 2.03 -10.07
CA PHE A 56 -1.38 0.81 -9.47
C PHE A 56 -2.89 0.72 -9.65
N PHE A 57 -3.60 1.84 -9.55
CA PHE A 57 -5.02 1.90 -9.83
C PHE A 57 -5.33 1.53 -11.29
N SER A 58 -4.55 2.06 -12.24
CA SER A 58 -4.71 1.78 -13.67
C SER A 58 -4.35 0.35 -14.03
N ILE A 59 -3.33 -0.24 -13.38
CA ILE A 59 -3.01 -1.67 -13.49
C ILE A 59 -4.20 -2.51 -13.01
N GLY A 60 -4.80 -2.15 -11.87
CA GLY A 60 -6.00 -2.81 -11.37
C GLY A 60 -7.18 -2.70 -12.33
N ALA A 61 -7.41 -1.51 -12.89
CA ALA A 61 -8.45 -1.29 -13.91
C ALA A 61 -8.19 -2.10 -15.19
N TYR A 62 -6.93 -2.21 -15.63
CA TYR A 62 -6.54 -3.04 -16.76
C TYR A 62 -6.84 -4.52 -16.52
N PHE A 63 -6.42 -5.05 -15.37
CA PHE A 63 -6.70 -6.45 -15.02
C PHE A 63 -8.21 -6.73 -14.90
N GLY A 64 -8.95 -5.80 -14.31
CA GLY A 64 -10.41 -5.91 -14.24
C GLY A 64 -11.09 -5.86 -15.59
N ALA A 65 -10.71 -4.93 -16.47
CA ALA A 65 -11.29 -4.76 -17.80
C ALA A 65 -11.03 -5.98 -18.71
N TYR A 66 -9.86 -6.58 -18.62
CA TYR A 66 -9.47 -7.75 -19.40
C TYR A 66 -9.66 -9.08 -18.67
N GLN A 67 -10.22 -9.05 -17.47
CA GLN A 67 -10.47 -10.22 -16.61
C GLN A 67 -9.22 -11.12 -16.43
N ILE A 68 -8.06 -10.50 -16.29
CA ILE A 68 -6.80 -11.21 -16.14
C ILE A 68 -6.77 -11.86 -14.76
N ASN A 69 -6.70 -13.19 -14.72
CA ASN A 69 -6.56 -13.94 -13.48
C ASN A 69 -5.12 -13.89 -12.97
N LEU A 70 -4.78 -12.78 -12.29
CA LEU A 70 -3.45 -12.56 -11.72
C LEU A 70 -3.13 -13.58 -10.64
N LEU A 71 -4.13 -14.00 -9.85
CA LEU A 71 -3.95 -14.99 -8.79
C LEU A 71 -3.63 -16.37 -9.37
N GLY A 72 -4.37 -16.79 -10.38
CA GLY A 72 -4.08 -18.05 -11.09
C GLY A 72 -2.69 -18.05 -11.74
N PHE A 73 -2.27 -16.92 -12.31
CA PHE A 73 -0.91 -16.74 -12.82
C PHE A 73 0.14 -16.84 -11.72
N GLY A 74 -0.06 -16.14 -10.60
CA GLY A 74 0.82 -16.18 -9.44
C GLY A 74 0.92 -17.57 -8.82
N GLN A 75 -0.18 -18.35 -8.78
CA GLN A 75 -0.17 -19.73 -8.31
C GLN A 75 0.63 -20.66 -9.22
N ARG A 76 0.44 -20.52 -10.54
CA ARG A 76 1.14 -21.33 -11.55
C ARG A 76 2.65 -21.10 -11.54
N TYR A 77 3.08 -19.86 -11.31
CA TYR A 77 4.48 -19.45 -11.33
C TYR A 77 5.00 -19.04 -9.95
N LYS A 78 4.51 -19.66 -8.88
CA LYS A 78 4.82 -19.27 -7.50
C LYS A 78 6.33 -19.24 -7.21
N LEU A 79 7.06 -20.28 -7.61
CA LEU A 79 8.50 -20.36 -7.34
C LEU A 79 9.32 -19.30 -8.10
N PRO A 80 9.15 -19.11 -9.43
CA PRO A 80 9.78 -18.00 -10.14
C PRO A 80 9.40 -16.62 -9.54
N PHE A 81 8.15 -16.42 -9.15
CA PHE A 81 7.72 -15.18 -8.50
C PHE A 81 8.41 -14.97 -7.16
N LEU A 82 8.54 -16.00 -6.33
CA LEU A 82 9.23 -15.91 -5.05
C LEU A 82 10.71 -15.53 -5.24
N ILE A 83 11.40 -16.23 -6.15
CA ILE A 83 12.81 -15.96 -6.46
C ILE A 83 12.99 -14.54 -6.99
N SER A 84 12.15 -14.11 -7.93
CA SER A 84 12.20 -12.75 -8.49
C SER A 84 11.91 -11.68 -7.44
N THR A 85 10.96 -11.92 -6.53
CA THR A 85 10.65 -10.98 -5.45
C THR A 85 11.81 -10.82 -4.49
N ILE A 86 12.45 -11.91 -4.09
CA ILE A 86 13.65 -11.87 -3.23
C ILE A 86 14.79 -11.13 -3.95
N ALA A 87 15.06 -11.47 -5.21
CA ALA A 87 16.12 -10.83 -6.00
C ALA A 87 15.86 -9.32 -6.18
N LEU A 88 14.63 -8.92 -6.50
CA LEU A 88 14.23 -7.52 -6.62
C LEU A 88 14.33 -6.78 -5.28
N GLY A 89 13.95 -7.42 -4.17
CA GLY A 89 14.08 -6.84 -2.84
C GLY A 89 15.54 -6.59 -2.44
N VAL A 90 16.40 -7.59 -2.64
CA VAL A 90 17.84 -7.45 -2.38
C VAL A 90 18.44 -6.33 -3.25
N LEU A 91 18.11 -6.32 -4.55
CA LEU A 91 18.60 -5.32 -5.48
C LEU A 91 18.09 -3.91 -5.13
N PHE A 92 16.82 -3.78 -4.74
CA PHE A 92 16.24 -2.52 -4.27
C PHE A 92 17.00 -1.98 -3.05
N VAL A 93 17.24 -2.81 -2.03
CA VAL A 93 17.98 -2.42 -0.82
C VAL A 93 19.41 -2.05 -1.16
N TYR A 94 20.08 -2.83 -2.00
CA TYR A 94 21.45 -2.56 -2.46
C TYR A 94 21.54 -1.21 -3.19
N LEU A 95 20.68 -0.99 -4.19
CA LEU A 95 20.67 0.27 -4.96
C LEU A 95 20.39 1.48 -4.08
N ARG A 96 19.52 1.34 -3.08
CA ARG A 96 19.24 2.41 -2.12
C ARG A 96 20.44 2.74 -1.22
N SER A 97 21.31 1.77 -0.95
CA SER A 97 22.53 1.97 -0.14
C SER A 97 23.69 2.61 -0.93
N VAL A 98 23.68 2.50 -2.26
CA VAL A 98 24.72 3.06 -3.13
C VAL A 98 24.48 4.56 -3.34
N ARG A 99 25.43 5.38 -2.89
CA ARG A 99 25.39 6.83 -3.14
C ARG A 99 25.54 7.10 -4.64
N GLY A 100 24.63 7.91 -5.19
CA GLY A 100 24.63 8.28 -6.62
C GLY A 100 23.77 7.40 -7.52
N THR A 101 23.03 6.44 -6.98
CA THR A 101 22.02 5.72 -7.75
C THR A 101 20.95 6.69 -8.24
N LEU A 102 20.66 6.63 -9.55
CA LEU A 102 19.62 7.46 -10.15
C LEU A 102 18.25 7.13 -9.56
N PHE A 103 17.51 8.15 -9.14
CA PHE A 103 16.20 8.03 -8.50
C PHE A 103 15.23 7.13 -9.29
N TRP A 104 15.20 7.26 -10.61
CA TRP A 104 14.30 6.49 -11.47
C TRP A 104 14.62 4.98 -11.49
N ILE A 105 15.90 4.60 -11.39
CA ILE A 105 16.28 3.17 -11.29
C ILE A 105 15.76 2.59 -9.98
N ASN A 106 16.00 3.29 -8.87
CA ASN A 106 15.53 2.84 -7.57
C ASN A 106 14.00 2.72 -7.52
N ASN A 107 13.28 3.69 -8.13
CA ASN A 107 11.82 3.67 -8.17
C ASN A 107 11.28 2.52 -9.05
N LEU A 108 11.94 2.19 -10.15
CA LEU A 108 11.61 1.03 -10.98
C LEU A 108 11.66 -0.26 -10.15
N PHE A 109 12.77 -0.50 -9.45
CA PHE A 109 12.92 -1.71 -8.62
C PHE A 109 11.93 -1.73 -7.46
N PHE A 110 11.65 -0.58 -6.86
CA PHE A 110 10.60 -0.45 -5.87
C PHE A 110 9.23 -0.91 -6.39
N ILE A 111 8.80 -0.39 -7.54
CA ILE A 111 7.51 -0.74 -8.16
C ILE A 111 7.45 -2.24 -8.47
N CYS A 112 8.47 -2.79 -9.11
CA CYS A 112 8.52 -4.21 -9.46
C CYS A 112 8.54 -5.11 -8.22
N PHE A 113 9.30 -4.75 -7.20
CA PHE A 113 9.36 -5.48 -5.93
C PHE A 113 7.99 -5.50 -5.24
N PHE A 114 7.38 -4.34 -5.04
CA PHE A 114 6.08 -4.26 -4.36
C PHE A 114 4.97 -4.96 -5.13
N PHE A 115 4.94 -4.84 -6.45
CA PHE A 115 3.96 -5.54 -7.26
C PHE A 115 4.09 -7.06 -7.13
N SER A 116 5.30 -7.60 -7.27
CA SER A 116 5.53 -9.04 -7.12
C SER A 116 5.25 -9.53 -5.70
N LEU A 117 5.57 -8.74 -4.68
CA LEU A 117 5.26 -9.04 -3.28
C LEU A 117 3.75 -9.10 -3.04
N LEU A 118 2.99 -8.14 -3.56
CA LEU A 118 1.52 -8.13 -3.47
C LEU A 118 0.90 -9.36 -4.12
N VAL A 119 1.38 -9.76 -5.29
CA VAL A 119 0.91 -10.99 -5.97
C VAL A 119 1.20 -12.23 -5.12
N LEU A 120 2.39 -12.33 -4.54
CA LEU A 120 2.75 -13.46 -3.67
C LEU A 120 1.90 -13.53 -2.40
N ILE A 121 1.67 -12.39 -1.75
CA ILE A 121 0.82 -12.31 -0.56
C ILE A 121 -0.60 -12.73 -0.92
N ALA A 122 -1.18 -12.14 -1.97
CA ALA A 122 -2.54 -12.43 -2.41
C ALA A 122 -2.73 -13.91 -2.76
N THR A 123 -1.80 -14.50 -3.53
CA THR A 123 -1.86 -15.94 -3.89
C THR A 123 -1.65 -16.86 -2.70
N SER A 124 -0.86 -16.46 -1.72
CA SER A 124 -0.64 -17.23 -0.50
C SER A 124 -1.85 -17.20 0.42
N LEU A 125 -2.51 -16.05 0.53
CA LEU A 125 -3.74 -15.89 1.33
C LEU A 125 -4.91 -16.64 0.70
N GLU A 126 -5.06 -16.62 -0.63
CA GLU A 126 -6.11 -17.37 -1.32
C GLU A 126 -5.97 -18.87 -1.10
N ARG A 127 -4.74 -19.39 -1.13
CA ARG A 127 -4.46 -20.82 -0.91
C ARG A 127 -4.57 -21.25 0.55
N SER A 128 -4.27 -20.35 1.48
CA SER A 128 -4.49 -20.60 2.89
C SER A 128 -5.98 -20.41 3.15
N SER A 129 -6.66 -21.40 3.72
CA SER A 129 -8.05 -21.27 4.18
C SER A 129 -8.21 -20.25 5.34
N VAL A 130 -7.22 -19.39 5.53
CA VAL A 130 -7.20 -18.36 6.57
C VAL A 130 -8.22 -17.28 6.23
N ARG A 131 -9.31 -17.29 6.96
CA ARG A 131 -10.28 -16.20 6.93
C ARG A 131 -9.80 -15.10 7.88
N LEU A 132 -9.62 -13.91 7.34
CA LEU A 132 -9.32 -12.74 8.18
C LEU A 132 -10.45 -12.52 9.18
N HIS A 133 -10.09 -12.25 10.43
CA HIS A 133 -11.07 -11.96 11.47
C HIS A 133 -11.95 -10.77 11.03
N PRO A 134 -13.29 -10.85 11.17
CA PRO A 134 -14.20 -9.80 10.70
C PRO A 134 -13.86 -8.40 11.24
N LEU A 135 -13.36 -8.33 12.48
CA LEU A 135 -12.89 -7.08 13.07
C LEU A 135 -11.79 -6.41 12.24
N LEU A 136 -10.79 -7.17 11.78
CA LEU A 136 -9.70 -6.65 10.96
C LEU A 136 -10.22 -6.10 9.63
N VAL A 137 -11.12 -6.85 8.99
CA VAL A 137 -11.70 -6.43 7.69
C VAL A 137 -12.52 -5.13 7.83
N ARG A 138 -13.31 -5.01 8.91
CA ARG A 138 -14.14 -3.83 9.15
C ARG A 138 -13.33 -2.62 9.57
N SER A 139 -12.26 -2.82 10.34
CA SER A 139 -11.43 -1.73 10.87
C SER A 139 -10.37 -1.22 9.92
N VAL A 140 -10.08 -1.89 8.80
CA VAL A 140 -8.98 -1.53 7.88
C VAL A 140 -9.00 -0.06 7.48
N PHE A 141 -10.16 0.44 7.06
CA PHE A 141 -10.29 1.84 6.64
C PHE A 141 -10.09 2.82 7.82
N PHE A 142 -10.65 2.49 8.98
CA PHE A 142 -10.47 3.28 10.19
C PHE A 142 -9.01 3.32 10.64
N VAL A 143 -8.35 2.15 10.72
CA VAL A 143 -6.92 2.03 11.06
C VAL A 143 -6.10 2.86 10.08
N PHE A 144 -6.39 2.74 8.78
CA PHE A 144 -5.70 3.50 7.75
C PHE A 144 -5.87 5.03 7.93
N ALA A 145 -7.06 5.50 8.25
CA ALA A 145 -7.33 6.93 8.44
C ALA A 145 -6.68 7.48 9.72
N VAL A 146 -6.66 6.69 10.80
CA VAL A 146 -6.26 7.16 12.13
C VAL A 146 -4.75 7.00 12.38
N HIS A 147 -4.10 5.94 11.88
CA HIS A 147 -2.68 5.69 12.18
C HIS A 147 -1.74 6.82 11.74
N HIS A 148 -2.16 7.63 10.79
CA HIS A 148 -1.40 8.77 10.25
C HIS A 148 -1.74 10.10 10.92
N MET A 149 -2.64 10.13 11.91
CA MET A 149 -2.92 11.36 12.66
C MET A 149 -1.67 11.82 13.43
N PRO A 150 -1.42 13.14 13.54
CA PRO A 150 -0.22 13.69 14.19
C PRO A 150 0.04 13.13 15.59
N TYR A 151 -1.02 12.89 16.36
CA TYR A 151 -0.92 12.30 17.70
C TYR A 151 -0.41 10.86 17.69
N PHE A 152 -0.75 10.07 16.65
CA PHE A 152 -0.23 8.72 16.48
C PHE A 152 1.17 8.72 15.84
N MET A 153 1.49 9.74 15.04
CA MET A 153 2.84 9.91 14.48
C MET A 153 3.84 10.40 15.55
N ALA A 154 3.38 11.28 16.44
CA ALA A 154 4.17 11.79 17.56
C ALA A 154 4.33 10.78 18.72
N PHE A 155 3.74 9.57 18.58
CA PHE A 155 3.95 8.47 19.51
C PHE A 155 5.23 7.69 19.10
N PRO A 156 6.44 8.28 19.19
CA PRO A 156 7.63 7.49 19.39
C PRO A 156 7.39 6.84 20.72
N LEU A 157 7.61 5.57 20.84
CA LEU A 157 7.56 4.92 22.12
C LEU A 157 8.51 5.73 23.05
N PRO A 158 8.01 6.55 24.01
CA PRO A 158 8.86 7.53 24.70
C PRO A 158 10.01 6.86 25.46
N TRP A 159 9.79 5.58 25.81
CA TRP A 159 10.77 4.72 26.49
C TRP A 159 11.94 4.30 25.58
N LEU A 160 11.82 4.35 24.24
CA LEU A 160 12.96 4.09 23.33
C LEU A 160 14.02 5.19 23.40
N LYS A 161 13.64 6.42 23.80
CA LYS A 161 14.60 7.51 24.02
C LYS A 161 15.56 7.25 25.19
N PHE A 162 15.19 6.36 26.10
CA PHE A 162 16.01 5.98 27.26
C PHE A 162 16.89 4.75 27.01
N LEU A 163 16.71 4.07 25.87
CA LEU A 163 17.55 2.94 25.51
C LEU A 163 18.79 3.40 24.75
N PRO A 164 19.94 2.75 24.99
CA PRO A 164 21.16 3.08 24.24
C PRO A 164 20.92 2.87 22.74
N SER A 165 21.47 3.76 21.92
CA SER A 165 21.36 3.70 20.46
C SER A 165 22.14 2.52 19.89
N SER A 166 21.57 1.32 20.04
CA SER A 166 22.11 0.10 19.44
C SER A 166 21.29 -0.29 18.19
N THR A 167 21.92 -0.97 17.26
CA THR A 167 21.24 -1.50 16.05
C THR A 167 20.02 -2.36 16.40
N LEU A 168 20.09 -3.11 17.50
CA LEU A 168 18.98 -3.95 17.97
C LEU A 168 17.78 -3.11 18.42
N VAL A 169 18.02 -1.98 19.11
CA VAL A 169 16.94 -1.07 19.52
C VAL A 169 16.29 -0.43 18.30
N PHE A 170 17.09 -0.03 17.30
CA PHE A 170 16.55 0.52 16.06
C PHE A 170 15.71 -0.48 15.28
N VAL A 171 16.17 -1.73 15.13
CA VAL A 171 15.40 -2.81 14.49
C VAL A 171 14.15 -3.15 15.28
N GLY A 172 14.25 -3.20 16.61
CA GLY A 172 13.12 -3.43 17.50
C GLY A 172 12.06 -2.34 17.37
N ASP A 173 12.46 -1.07 17.34
CA ASP A 173 11.54 0.05 17.12
C ASP A 173 10.85 -0.05 15.76
N TYR A 174 11.62 -0.30 14.71
CA TYR A 174 11.08 -0.42 13.35
C TYR A 174 10.03 -1.52 13.21
N LEU A 175 10.19 -2.63 13.92
CA LEU A 175 9.25 -3.77 13.88
C LEU A 175 8.08 -3.59 14.86
N LEU A 176 8.33 -3.10 16.07
CA LEU A 176 7.30 -3.01 17.12
C LEU A 176 6.39 -1.79 16.96
N THR A 177 6.92 -0.67 16.50
CA THR A 177 6.14 0.56 16.36
C THR A 177 4.90 0.39 15.45
N PRO A 178 4.96 -0.23 14.26
CA PRO A 178 3.77 -0.47 13.44
C PRO A 178 2.75 -1.37 14.14
N ILE A 179 3.22 -2.42 14.81
CA ILE A 179 2.35 -3.38 15.52
C ILE A 179 1.59 -2.67 16.63
N ILE A 180 2.29 -1.89 17.45
CA ILE A 180 1.68 -1.14 18.56
C ILE A 180 0.69 -0.09 18.02
N LYS A 181 1.05 0.66 16.98
CA LYS A 181 0.16 1.65 16.37
C LYS A 181 -1.11 1.01 15.82
N ILE A 182 -0.99 -0.10 15.10
CA ILE A 182 -2.15 -0.83 14.58
C ILE A 182 -3.01 -1.35 15.74
N SER A 183 -2.41 -1.92 16.78
CA SER A 183 -3.13 -2.43 17.96
C SER A 183 -3.89 -1.33 18.69
N LEU A 184 -3.29 -0.15 18.86
CA LEU A 184 -3.95 1.02 19.45
C LEU A 184 -5.11 1.52 18.57
N CYS A 185 -4.94 1.57 17.26
CA CYS A 185 -6.02 1.92 16.34
C CYS A 185 -7.17 0.91 16.40
N LEU A 186 -6.88 -0.39 16.49
CA LEU A 186 -7.90 -1.44 16.66
C LEU A 186 -8.64 -1.29 17.99
N LEU A 187 -7.92 -1.01 19.07
CA LEU A 187 -8.52 -0.76 20.38
C LEU A 187 -9.45 0.45 20.32
N LEU A 188 -8.99 1.54 19.71
CA LEU A 188 -9.82 2.74 19.53
C LEU A 188 -11.05 2.45 18.66
N TYR A 189 -10.91 1.66 17.61
CA TYR A 189 -12.03 1.22 16.79
C TYR A 189 -13.07 0.45 17.62
N ILE A 190 -12.66 -0.49 18.46
CA ILE A 190 -13.54 -1.29 19.31
C ILE A 190 -14.27 -0.38 20.33
N ILE A 191 -13.54 0.57 20.91
CA ILE A 191 -14.13 1.54 21.87
C ILE A 191 -15.20 2.40 21.17
N LEU A 192 -14.87 2.95 19.99
CA LEU A 192 -15.81 3.77 19.22
C LEU A 192 -17.01 2.97 18.74
N ASP A 193 -16.83 1.71 18.36
CA ASP A 193 -17.93 0.83 17.95
C ASP A 193 -18.93 0.58 19.07
N LYS A 194 -18.44 0.49 20.32
CA LYS A 194 -19.28 0.34 21.51
C LYS A 194 -19.95 1.66 21.96
N LEU A 195 -19.22 2.78 21.90
CA LEU A 195 -19.71 4.07 22.38
C LEU A 195 -20.61 4.78 21.37
N SER A 196 -20.27 4.71 20.10
CA SER A 196 -20.99 5.41 19.03
C SER A 196 -20.92 4.69 17.70
N PRO A 197 -21.72 3.61 17.50
CA PRO A 197 -21.69 2.81 16.29
C PRO A 197 -22.01 3.63 15.02
N LYS A 198 -22.80 4.70 15.13
CA LYS A 198 -23.09 5.60 14.00
C LYS A 198 -21.85 6.35 13.53
N ILE A 199 -21.06 6.91 14.45
CA ILE A 199 -19.82 7.62 14.13
C ILE A 199 -18.80 6.63 13.58
N ASN A 200 -18.69 5.46 14.19
CA ASN A 200 -17.79 4.42 13.71
C ASN A 200 -18.18 3.93 12.31
N GLY A 201 -19.47 3.75 12.03
CA GLY A 201 -19.98 3.42 10.71
C GLY A 201 -19.60 4.46 9.65
N LEU A 202 -19.68 5.75 9.98
CA LEU A 202 -19.26 6.84 9.09
C LEU A 202 -17.74 6.79 8.81
N LEU A 203 -16.94 6.62 9.87
CA LEU A 203 -15.47 6.60 9.77
C LEU A 203 -14.92 5.32 9.12
N SER A 204 -15.66 4.21 9.21
CA SER A 204 -15.28 2.92 8.60
C SER A 204 -15.90 2.68 7.22
N GLY A 205 -16.62 3.65 6.67
CA GLY A 205 -17.29 3.53 5.38
C GLY A 205 -18.52 2.60 5.41
N ASN A 206 -19.22 2.53 6.54
CA ASN A 206 -20.47 1.78 6.74
C ASN A 206 -20.37 0.28 6.42
N ARG A 207 -19.22 -0.32 6.59
CA ARG A 207 -18.95 -1.77 6.39
C ARG A 207 -19.41 -2.65 7.56
N SER A 208 -20.29 -2.12 8.40
CA SER A 208 -20.76 -2.77 9.65
C SER A 208 -21.90 -3.78 9.46
N LYS A 209 -22.22 -4.16 8.22
CA LYS A 209 -23.21 -5.22 7.97
C LYS A 209 -22.61 -6.43 7.30
#